data_c4a738d3e1fb13f5ea090ac2d7d088ed
#
_entry.id   c4a738d3e1fb13f5ea090ac2d7d088ed
#
_cell.length_a   1.000
_cell.length_b   1.000
_cell.length_c   1.000
_cell.angle_alpha   90.00
_cell.angle_beta   90.00
_cell.angle_gamma   90.00
#
_symmetry.space_group_name_H-M   'P 1'
#
loop_
_entity.id
_entity.type
_entity.pdbx_description
1 polymer ?
#
loop_
_entity_poly.entity_id
_entity_poly.type
_entity_poly.pdbx_seq_one_letter_code
_entity_poly.pdbx_strand_id
1 'polypeptide(L)'
;GACKETLAHAGLPVTELLAKNIPDRMPKFAQDKAAVCPTIHNAAQLLELMQRSNISQVFIKPVHGSGAAGVSAFRWQHRSGKMALYTCAMEHPQMGLANTKRLRRFSDTDTVLRLLDQLLGMGCILERWHAKAQYQGYSYDLRAVVQDGRLDYLLARLSKGPITNLQLNNRPLDIDALELPASVVDAVTDLCLKALALYPGLTSAGIDILLEQGSLRPRIIEMNGQGDLIYQDIYRQN
;
A
#
# COMPACT_ATOMS: atom_id res chain seq x y z
N GLY A 1 -3.33 7.64 5.74
CA GLY A 1 -3.55 8.18 7.07
C GLY A 1 -4.99 8.12 7.54
N ALA A 2 -5.64 9.27 7.69
CA ALA A 2 -6.97 9.38 8.33
C ALA A 2 -8.03 8.43 7.74
N CYS A 3 -8.10 8.27 6.43
CA CYS A 3 -9.05 7.36 5.79
C CYS A 3 -8.88 5.92 6.29
N LYS A 4 -7.66 5.40 6.33
CA LYS A 4 -7.41 4.03 6.80
C LYS A 4 -7.75 3.84 8.28
N GLU A 5 -7.47 4.83 9.11
CA GLU A 5 -7.81 4.80 10.53
C GLU A 5 -9.35 4.77 10.71
N THR A 6 -10.10 5.57 9.95
CA THR A 6 -11.58 5.53 9.95
C THR A 6 -12.12 4.15 9.57
N LEU A 7 -11.59 3.55 8.49
CA LEU A 7 -11.97 2.20 8.05
C LEU A 7 -11.68 1.14 9.13
N ALA A 8 -10.50 1.21 9.76
CA ALA A 8 -10.11 0.30 10.83
C ALA A 8 -11.00 0.44 12.08
N HIS A 9 -11.34 1.67 12.48
CA HIS A 9 -12.27 1.93 13.60
C HIS A 9 -13.69 1.40 13.35
N ALA A 10 -14.11 1.39 12.09
CA ALA A 10 -15.38 0.78 11.68
C ALA A 10 -15.31 -0.76 11.61
N GLY A 11 -14.17 -1.37 11.98
CA GLY A 11 -13.96 -2.82 11.96
C GLY A 11 -13.73 -3.42 10.58
N LEU A 12 -13.50 -2.59 9.55
CA LEU A 12 -13.22 -3.09 8.21
C LEU A 12 -11.78 -3.61 8.11
N PRO A 13 -11.53 -4.73 7.41
CA PRO A 13 -10.20 -5.26 7.21
C PRO A 13 -9.36 -4.33 6.33
N VAL A 14 -8.32 -3.74 6.92
CA VAL A 14 -7.33 -2.90 6.25
C VAL A 14 -5.94 -3.49 6.40
N THR A 15 -4.95 -3.02 5.61
CA THR A 15 -3.55 -3.31 5.90
C THR A 15 -3.14 -2.57 7.17
N GLU A 16 -2.52 -3.30 8.10
CA GLU A 16 -2.26 -2.86 9.48
C GLU A 16 -1.23 -1.72 9.53
N LEU A 17 -1.61 -0.60 10.16
CA LEU A 17 -0.71 0.51 10.44
C LEU A 17 0.16 0.17 11.66
N LEU A 18 1.48 0.22 11.50
CA LEU A 18 2.47 -0.14 12.54
C LEU A 18 3.07 1.08 13.22
N ALA A 19 3.36 2.12 12.44
CA ALA A 19 3.99 3.34 12.92
C ALA A 19 3.76 4.48 11.94
N LYS A 20 4.06 5.71 12.36
CA LYS A 20 4.01 6.90 11.52
C LYS A 20 5.10 7.89 11.88
N ASN A 21 5.53 8.68 10.92
CA ASN A 21 6.27 9.91 11.12
C ASN A 21 5.59 11.01 10.31
N ILE A 22 4.83 11.85 10.96
CA ILE A 22 4.10 12.96 10.34
C ILE A 22 4.73 14.24 10.81
N PRO A 23 5.30 15.09 9.91
CA PRO A 23 5.88 16.37 10.27
C PRO A 23 4.86 17.29 10.97
N ASP A 24 5.31 18.01 12.00
CA ASP A 24 4.47 18.93 12.82
C ASP A 24 3.76 20.05 12.02
N ARG A 25 4.18 20.27 10.78
CA ARG A 25 3.61 21.30 9.88
C ARG A 25 2.30 20.87 9.21
N MET A 26 1.82 19.65 9.45
CA MET A 26 0.54 19.19 8.90
C MET A 26 -0.66 19.77 9.67
N PRO A 27 -1.76 20.08 8.97
CA PRO A 27 -3.00 20.54 9.62
C PRO A 27 -3.48 19.53 10.67
N LYS A 28 -3.96 20.03 11.81
CA LYS A 28 -4.32 19.26 13.02
C LYS A 28 -5.43 18.20 12.83
N PHE A 29 -6.21 18.24 11.73
CA PHE A 29 -7.19 17.19 11.44
C PHE A 29 -6.56 15.83 11.11
N ALA A 30 -5.24 15.75 10.95
CA ALA A 30 -4.50 14.49 10.84
C ALA A 30 -4.03 13.93 12.20
N GLN A 31 -4.33 14.62 13.32
CA GLN A 31 -3.83 14.29 14.66
C GLN A 31 -4.90 13.65 15.57
N ASP A 32 -6.00 13.14 15.00
CA ASP A 32 -7.08 12.57 15.81
C ASP A 32 -6.66 11.35 16.62
N LYS A 33 -7.26 11.26 17.82
CA LYS A 33 -7.05 10.36 18.95
C LYS A 33 -7.25 8.87 18.64
N ALA A 34 -6.54 8.33 17.64
CA ALA A 34 -6.47 6.89 17.42
C ALA A 34 -5.30 6.29 18.20
N ALA A 35 -5.38 5.02 18.52
CA ALA A 35 -4.41 4.25 19.30
C ALA A 35 -2.97 4.75 19.06
N VAL A 36 -2.23 4.97 20.16
CA VAL A 36 -0.88 5.58 20.13
C VAL A 36 0.02 4.79 19.17
N CYS A 37 -0.03 5.18 17.90
CA CYS A 37 0.82 4.61 16.88
C CYS A 37 2.23 5.18 17.11
N PRO A 38 3.27 4.35 17.30
CA PRO A 38 4.60 4.84 17.60
C PRO A 38 5.12 5.74 16.46
N THR A 39 5.87 6.78 16.85
CA THR A 39 6.56 7.64 15.89
C THR A 39 7.96 7.09 15.64
N ILE A 40 8.34 6.99 14.36
CA ILE A 40 9.63 6.42 13.92
C ILE A 40 10.30 7.38 12.95
N HIS A 41 11.53 7.79 13.27
CA HIS A 41 12.28 8.81 12.54
C HIS A 41 13.47 8.25 11.73
N ASN A 42 13.96 7.07 12.07
CA ASN A 42 15.17 6.50 11.47
C ASN A 42 15.15 4.98 11.41
N ALA A 43 16.11 4.42 10.70
CA ALA A 43 16.26 2.98 10.48
C ALA A 43 16.43 2.19 11.79
N ALA A 44 17.18 2.72 12.76
CA ALA A 44 17.40 2.03 14.04
C ALA A 44 16.09 1.82 14.79
N GLN A 45 15.24 2.84 14.89
CA GLN A 45 13.92 2.74 15.51
C GLN A 45 12.98 1.80 14.72
N LEU A 46 13.07 1.77 13.38
CA LEU A 46 12.34 0.81 12.57
C LEU A 46 12.74 -0.62 12.89
N LEU A 47 14.04 -0.91 12.95
CA LEU A 47 14.55 -2.25 13.26
C LEU A 47 14.14 -2.67 14.67
N GLU A 48 14.21 -1.79 15.66
CA GLU A 48 13.73 -2.04 17.03
C GLU A 48 12.23 -2.39 17.05
N LEU A 49 11.39 -1.60 16.35
CA LEU A 49 9.96 -1.90 16.23
C LEU A 49 9.73 -3.28 15.61
N MET A 50 10.40 -3.57 14.49
CA MET A 50 10.27 -4.84 13.79
C MET A 50 10.67 -6.03 14.66
N GLN A 51 11.74 -5.89 15.42
CA GLN A 51 12.23 -6.92 16.33
C GLN A 51 11.25 -7.16 17.48
N ARG A 52 10.80 -6.10 18.17
CA ARG A 52 9.85 -6.20 19.30
C ARG A 52 8.50 -6.78 18.88
N SER A 53 8.05 -6.43 17.67
CA SER A 53 6.76 -6.91 17.14
C SER A 53 6.87 -8.24 16.38
N ASN A 54 8.06 -8.83 16.32
CA ASN A 54 8.36 -10.05 15.54
C ASN A 54 7.90 -9.94 14.07
N ILE A 55 8.14 -8.78 13.45
CA ILE A 55 7.77 -8.46 12.07
C ILE A 55 9.03 -8.42 11.21
N SER A 56 9.06 -9.19 10.13
CA SER A 56 10.20 -9.24 9.20
C SER A 56 10.00 -8.41 7.92
N GLN A 57 8.82 -7.82 7.73
CA GLN A 57 8.47 -7.14 6.48
C GLN A 57 7.50 -5.97 6.72
N VAL A 58 7.80 -4.82 6.11
CA VAL A 58 6.97 -3.62 6.21
C VAL A 58 6.90 -2.88 4.86
N PHE A 59 5.81 -2.14 4.64
CA PHE A 59 5.73 -1.09 3.65
C PHE A 59 5.97 0.27 4.30
N ILE A 60 6.74 1.11 3.62
CA ILE A 60 6.98 2.51 3.97
C ILE A 60 6.32 3.35 2.89
N LYS A 61 5.33 4.16 3.27
CA LYS A 61 4.57 4.99 2.33
C LYS A 61 4.71 6.46 2.72
N PRO A 62 5.18 7.33 1.83
CA PRO A 62 5.21 8.77 2.09
C PRO A 62 3.81 9.29 2.43
N VAL A 63 3.74 10.24 3.38
CA VAL A 63 2.49 10.94 3.70
C VAL A 63 2.04 11.81 2.52
N HIS A 64 3.00 12.37 1.80
CA HIS A 64 2.79 13.13 0.58
C HIS A 64 3.38 12.38 -0.61
N GLY A 65 2.54 12.02 -1.56
CA GLY A 65 2.95 11.32 -2.78
C GLY A 65 1.74 10.83 -3.56
N SER A 66 1.89 10.74 -4.87
CA SER A 66 0.90 10.14 -5.76
C SER A 66 1.59 9.07 -6.62
N GLY A 67 0.82 8.12 -7.13
CA GLY A 67 1.31 7.17 -8.11
C GLY A 67 2.43 6.24 -7.62
N ALA A 68 2.42 5.82 -6.36
CA ALA A 68 3.45 5.02 -5.69
C ALA A 68 4.82 5.71 -5.57
N ALA A 69 4.91 7.03 -5.77
CA ALA A 69 6.14 7.79 -5.57
C ALA A 69 6.64 7.62 -4.13
N GLY A 70 7.86 7.08 -3.95
CA GLY A 70 8.47 6.84 -2.65
C GLY A 70 7.93 5.66 -1.85
N VAL A 71 6.89 4.95 -2.35
CA VAL A 71 6.46 3.70 -1.71
C VAL A 71 7.61 2.71 -1.75
N SER A 72 7.94 2.16 -0.61
CA SER A 72 9.06 1.22 -0.44
C SER A 72 8.60 -0.01 0.33
N ALA A 73 9.19 -1.15 -0.01
CA ALA A 73 8.95 -2.41 0.69
C ALA A 73 10.26 -2.89 1.29
N PHE A 74 10.29 -3.05 2.59
CA PHE A 74 11.48 -3.45 3.33
C PHE A 74 11.29 -4.82 3.98
N ARG A 75 12.34 -5.66 3.85
CA ARG A 75 12.42 -6.98 4.47
C ARG A 75 13.73 -7.09 5.26
N TRP A 76 13.62 -7.64 6.47
CA TRP A 76 14.76 -7.90 7.34
C TRP A 76 14.66 -9.30 7.96
N GLN A 77 15.68 -10.11 7.77
CA GLN A 77 15.81 -11.42 8.43
C GLN A 77 16.57 -11.26 9.74
N HIS A 78 15.87 -11.26 10.86
CA HIS A 78 16.43 -10.99 12.19
C HIS A 78 17.63 -11.90 12.53
N ARG A 79 17.57 -13.18 12.17
CA ARG A 79 18.63 -14.15 12.51
C ARG A 79 19.92 -13.97 11.72
N SER A 80 19.83 -13.66 10.45
CA SER A 80 20.98 -13.53 9.54
C SER A 80 21.44 -12.10 9.32
N GLY A 81 20.66 -11.10 9.77
CA GLY A 81 20.86 -9.69 9.48
C GLY A 81 20.61 -9.28 8.03
N LYS A 82 20.27 -10.22 7.14
CA LYS A 82 20.06 -9.91 5.71
C LYS A 82 18.88 -8.97 5.51
N MET A 83 19.11 -7.96 4.68
CA MET A 83 18.14 -6.91 4.37
C MET A 83 17.84 -6.88 2.87
N ALA A 84 16.64 -6.45 2.52
CA ALA A 84 16.26 -6.10 1.15
C ALA A 84 15.26 -4.94 1.16
N LEU A 85 15.61 -3.86 0.48
CA LEU A 85 14.77 -2.70 0.25
C LEU A 85 14.38 -2.63 -1.22
N TYR A 86 13.08 -2.63 -1.50
CA TYR A 86 12.51 -2.43 -2.84
C TYR A 86 11.94 -1.01 -2.88
N THR A 87 12.48 -0.15 -3.73
CA THR A 87 12.07 1.24 -3.80
C THR A 87 12.30 1.82 -5.19
N CYS A 88 11.53 2.84 -5.55
CA CYS A 88 11.78 3.70 -6.70
C CYS A 88 12.60 4.93 -6.34
N ALA A 89 12.86 5.15 -5.04
CA ALA A 89 13.68 6.25 -4.56
C ALA A 89 15.18 5.94 -4.78
N MET A 90 15.93 6.98 -5.10
CA MET A 90 17.38 6.95 -5.25
C MET A 90 17.98 8.18 -4.59
N GLU A 91 19.20 8.04 -4.06
CA GLU A 91 20.00 9.17 -3.63
C GLU A 91 20.30 10.12 -4.81
N HIS A 92 20.05 11.40 -4.60
CA HIS A 92 20.34 12.46 -5.56
C HIS A 92 21.24 13.52 -4.90
N PRO A 93 22.36 13.91 -5.51
CA PRO A 93 23.37 14.79 -4.87
C PRO A 93 22.80 16.14 -4.38
N GLN A 94 21.79 16.67 -5.06
CA GLN A 94 21.22 17.99 -4.76
C GLN A 94 19.85 17.94 -4.04
N MET A 95 19.09 16.83 -4.19
CA MET A 95 17.71 16.75 -3.69
C MET A 95 17.53 15.75 -2.54
N GLY A 96 18.60 15.09 -2.12
CA GLY A 96 18.56 14.00 -1.14
C GLY A 96 17.98 12.73 -1.72
N LEU A 97 16.65 12.67 -1.97
CA LEU A 97 15.99 11.55 -2.64
C LEU A 97 15.26 12.01 -3.91
N ALA A 98 15.44 11.27 -4.98
CA ALA A 98 14.68 11.42 -6.21
C ALA A 98 13.89 10.15 -6.50
N ASN A 99 12.64 10.29 -6.94
CA ASN A 99 11.82 9.18 -7.42
C ASN A 99 12.14 8.86 -8.88
N THR A 100 12.29 7.56 -9.15
CA THR A 100 12.41 7.05 -10.51
C THR A 100 11.17 6.20 -10.84
N LYS A 101 10.85 6.01 -12.12
CA LYS A 101 9.79 5.09 -12.55
C LYS A 101 10.21 3.61 -12.48
N ARG A 102 11.42 3.32 -11.99
CA ARG A 102 11.99 1.98 -11.95
C ARG A 102 12.11 1.48 -10.53
N LEU A 103 11.41 0.40 -10.21
CA LEU A 103 11.57 -0.32 -8.94
C LEU A 103 12.94 -1.00 -8.92
N ARG A 104 13.72 -0.75 -7.87
CA ARG A 104 15.04 -1.35 -7.64
C ARG A 104 15.05 -2.12 -6.33
N ARG A 105 15.96 -3.09 -6.24
CA ARG A 105 16.24 -3.85 -5.03
C ARG A 105 17.64 -3.53 -4.54
N PHE A 106 17.74 -3.07 -3.31
CA PHE A 106 19.00 -2.87 -2.59
C PHE A 106 19.14 -3.94 -1.52
N SER A 107 20.36 -4.49 -1.33
CA SER A 107 20.63 -5.53 -0.33
C SER A 107 21.98 -5.31 0.41
N ASP A 108 22.73 -4.30 0.05
CA ASP A 108 23.87 -3.82 0.83
C ASP A 108 23.35 -3.10 2.08
N THR A 109 23.82 -3.53 3.25
CA THR A 109 23.30 -3.06 4.55
C THR A 109 23.45 -1.56 4.71
N ASP A 110 24.61 -1.00 4.40
CA ASP A 110 24.87 0.44 4.60
C ASP A 110 24.01 1.29 3.67
N THR A 111 23.87 0.87 2.42
CA THR A 111 22.99 1.55 1.45
C THR A 111 21.54 1.46 1.88
N VAL A 112 21.09 0.30 2.35
CA VAL A 112 19.71 0.11 2.84
C VAL A 112 19.42 1.00 4.04
N LEU A 113 20.31 1.05 5.03
CA LEU A 113 20.11 1.87 6.23
C LEU A 113 20.08 3.36 5.90
N ARG A 114 20.98 3.85 5.04
CA ARG A 114 20.97 5.26 4.59
C ARG A 114 19.68 5.62 3.86
N LEU A 115 19.21 4.77 2.93
CA LEU A 115 17.96 5.01 2.22
C LEU A 115 16.75 4.99 3.16
N LEU A 116 16.74 4.07 4.13
CA LEU A 116 15.68 4.02 5.15
C LEU A 116 15.65 5.30 5.99
N ASP A 117 16.80 5.80 6.45
CA ASP A 117 16.86 7.05 7.23
C ASP A 117 16.28 8.23 6.42
N GLN A 118 16.63 8.33 5.14
CA GLN A 118 16.10 9.40 4.28
C GLN A 118 14.59 9.25 4.04
N LEU A 119 14.11 8.03 3.75
CA LEU A 119 12.69 7.76 3.53
C LEU A 119 11.86 8.07 4.80
N LEU A 120 12.34 7.63 5.97
CA LEU A 120 11.65 7.84 7.23
C LEU A 120 11.68 9.32 7.65
N GLY A 121 12.76 10.03 7.32
CA GLY A 121 12.90 11.46 7.62
C GLY A 121 11.97 12.39 6.82
N MET A 122 11.46 11.95 5.66
CA MET A 122 10.55 12.76 4.82
C MET A 122 9.09 12.77 5.30
N GLY A 123 8.74 12.04 6.31
CA GLY A 123 7.36 11.83 6.75
C GLY A 123 6.70 10.67 6.02
N CYS A 124 6.33 9.65 6.78
CA CYS A 124 5.79 8.41 6.23
C CYS A 124 4.83 7.71 7.20
N ILE A 125 4.10 6.74 6.67
CA ILE A 125 3.40 5.71 7.41
C ILE A 125 4.04 4.36 7.15
N LEU A 126 4.06 3.52 8.18
CA LEU A 126 4.58 2.16 8.14
C LEU A 126 3.43 1.18 8.25
N GLU A 127 3.31 0.29 7.29
CA GLU A 127 2.26 -0.72 7.26
C GLU A 127 2.87 -2.13 7.24
N ARG A 128 2.15 -3.08 7.85
CA ARG A 128 2.52 -4.49 7.73
C ARG A 128 2.47 -4.93 6.27
N TRP A 129 3.51 -5.60 5.83
CA TRP A 129 3.52 -6.22 4.51
C TRP A 129 2.81 -7.58 4.59
N HIS A 130 1.58 -7.63 4.12
CA HIS A 130 0.84 -8.87 3.95
C HIS A 130 1.23 -9.55 2.64
N ALA A 131 1.39 -10.88 2.67
CA ALA A 131 1.62 -11.65 1.47
C ALA A 131 0.37 -11.60 0.57
N LYS A 132 0.54 -11.16 -0.67
CA LYS A 132 -0.52 -11.07 -1.67
C LYS A 132 -0.75 -12.41 -2.36
N ALA A 133 -1.98 -12.67 -2.78
CA ALA A 133 -2.30 -13.75 -3.69
C ALA A 133 -1.46 -13.66 -4.98
N GLN A 134 -1.27 -14.79 -5.63
CA GLN A 134 -0.42 -14.91 -6.82
C GLN A 134 -1.18 -15.51 -7.99
N TYR A 135 -0.82 -15.07 -9.19
CA TYR A 135 -1.28 -15.60 -10.45
C TYR A 135 -0.09 -15.79 -11.39
N GLN A 136 0.16 -17.01 -11.83
CA GLN A 136 1.26 -17.38 -12.75
C GLN A 136 2.63 -16.81 -12.32
N GLY A 137 2.94 -16.84 -11.02
CA GLY A 137 4.21 -16.34 -10.45
C GLY A 137 4.27 -14.82 -10.26
N TYR A 138 3.17 -14.10 -10.49
CA TYR A 138 3.05 -12.67 -10.20
C TYR A 138 2.21 -12.48 -8.93
N SER A 139 2.65 -11.59 -8.04
CA SER A 139 1.78 -11.07 -6.99
C SER A 139 0.79 -10.09 -7.59
N TYR A 140 -0.45 -10.05 -7.07
CA TYR A 140 -1.43 -9.09 -7.54
C TYR A 140 -2.21 -8.43 -6.40
N ASP A 141 -2.78 -7.30 -6.69
CA ASP A 141 -3.87 -6.68 -5.96
C ASP A 141 -5.00 -6.30 -6.92
N LEU A 142 -6.12 -5.87 -6.36
CA LEU A 142 -7.28 -5.47 -7.13
C LEU A 142 -7.50 -3.96 -7.01
N ARG A 143 -7.81 -3.32 -8.13
CA ARG A 143 -8.40 -1.99 -8.17
C ARG A 143 -9.90 -2.14 -8.34
N ALA A 144 -10.67 -1.79 -7.31
CA ALA A 144 -12.11 -1.70 -7.36
C ALA A 144 -12.52 -0.23 -7.60
N VAL A 145 -13.44 -0.02 -8.52
CA VAL A 145 -14.12 1.27 -8.70
C VAL A 145 -15.55 1.10 -8.24
N VAL A 146 -15.94 1.90 -7.25
CA VAL A 146 -17.30 1.92 -6.72
C VAL A 146 -17.93 3.26 -7.11
N GLN A 147 -19.14 3.20 -7.65
CA GLN A 147 -19.88 4.39 -8.05
C GLN A 147 -21.37 4.19 -7.72
N ASP A 148 -22.00 5.23 -7.16
CA ASP A 148 -23.43 5.25 -6.84
C ASP A 148 -23.92 4.00 -6.09
N GLY A 149 -23.12 3.57 -5.10
CA GLY A 149 -23.47 2.42 -4.24
C GLY A 149 -23.34 1.05 -4.87
N ARG A 150 -22.65 0.90 -5.98
CA ARG A 150 -22.38 -0.38 -6.66
C ARG A 150 -20.91 -0.51 -7.06
N LEU A 151 -20.42 -1.73 -7.13
CA LEU A 151 -19.14 -2.03 -7.77
C LEU A 151 -19.33 -1.89 -9.29
N ASP A 152 -18.67 -0.90 -9.88
CA ASP A 152 -18.74 -0.63 -11.32
C ASP A 152 -17.66 -1.39 -12.08
N TYR A 153 -16.47 -1.52 -11.50
CA TYR A 153 -15.33 -2.12 -12.16
C TYR A 153 -14.36 -2.78 -11.17
N LEU A 154 -13.78 -3.89 -11.58
CA LEU A 154 -12.74 -4.61 -10.82
C LEU A 154 -11.61 -5.05 -11.77
N LEU A 155 -10.38 -4.66 -11.46
CA LEU A 155 -9.19 -4.94 -12.26
C LEU A 155 -8.09 -5.51 -11.38
N ALA A 156 -7.39 -6.55 -11.84
CA ALA A 156 -6.17 -7.02 -11.21
C ALA A 156 -4.93 -6.28 -11.74
N ARG A 157 -3.98 -6.01 -10.85
CA ARG A 157 -2.69 -5.41 -11.19
C ARG A 157 -1.58 -6.36 -10.80
N LEU A 158 -0.91 -6.92 -11.80
CA LEU A 158 0.14 -7.93 -11.65
C LEU A 158 1.52 -7.29 -11.51
N SER A 159 2.33 -7.80 -10.59
CA SER A 159 3.73 -7.37 -10.41
C SER A 159 4.65 -8.55 -10.09
N LYS A 160 5.86 -8.52 -10.62
CA LYS A 160 6.94 -9.43 -10.17
C LYS A 160 7.54 -9.03 -8.82
N GLY A 161 7.32 -7.78 -8.40
CA GLY A 161 7.80 -7.22 -7.14
C GLY A 161 6.67 -7.07 -6.10
N PRO A 162 6.99 -6.54 -4.93
CA PRO A 162 6.00 -6.33 -3.86
C PRO A 162 5.01 -5.19 -4.14
N ILE A 163 5.37 -4.26 -5.04
CA ILE A 163 4.59 -3.06 -5.35
C ILE A 163 3.85 -3.27 -6.68
N THR A 164 2.54 -3.22 -6.65
CA THR A 164 1.62 -3.59 -7.76
C THR A 164 1.05 -2.39 -8.54
N ASN A 165 1.53 -1.17 -8.29
CA ASN A 165 1.05 0.03 -8.98
C ASN A 165 1.39 -0.02 -10.48
N LEU A 166 0.40 0.25 -11.37
CA LEU A 166 0.58 0.21 -12.83
C LEU A 166 1.57 1.25 -13.36
N GLN A 167 1.75 2.37 -12.66
CA GLN A 167 2.75 3.39 -13.04
C GLN A 167 4.20 2.87 -12.98
N LEU A 168 4.44 1.71 -12.36
CA LEU A 168 5.73 1.02 -12.27
C LEU A 168 5.91 -0.07 -13.35
N ASN A 169 5.27 0.07 -14.52
CA ASN A 169 5.27 -0.91 -15.60
C ASN A 169 4.71 -2.29 -15.20
N ASN A 170 3.83 -2.33 -14.21
CA ASN A 170 3.09 -3.53 -13.85
C ASN A 170 1.95 -3.77 -14.86
N ARG A 171 1.47 -5.02 -14.93
CA ARG A 171 0.53 -5.44 -15.96
C ARG A 171 -0.89 -5.46 -15.43
N PRO A 172 -1.85 -4.80 -16.13
CA PRO A 172 -3.26 -5.02 -15.85
C PRO A 172 -3.68 -6.42 -16.31
N LEU A 173 -4.65 -7.01 -15.62
CA LEU A 173 -5.28 -8.27 -15.97
C LEU A 173 -6.78 -8.17 -15.69
N ASP A 174 -7.57 -8.64 -16.65
CA ASP A 174 -9.01 -8.78 -16.45
C ASP A 174 -9.30 -9.70 -15.27
N ILE A 175 -10.29 -9.35 -14.45
CA ILE A 175 -10.63 -10.10 -13.25
C ILE A 175 -11.08 -11.54 -13.56
N ASP A 176 -11.76 -11.74 -14.69
CA ASP A 176 -12.26 -13.05 -15.10
C ASP A 176 -11.12 -14.04 -15.35
N ALA A 177 -9.95 -13.54 -15.79
CA ALA A 177 -8.77 -14.39 -16.00
C ALA A 177 -8.20 -14.98 -14.70
N LEU A 178 -8.53 -14.40 -13.54
CA LEU A 178 -8.10 -14.94 -12.23
C LEU A 178 -8.94 -16.13 -11.77
N GLU A 179 -10.11 -16.36 -12.37
CA GLU A 179 -11.05 -17.42 -12.01
C GLU A 179 -11.34 -17.46 -10.50
N LEU A 180 -11.50 -16.26 -9.88
CA LEU A 180 -11.77 -16.15 -8.45
C LEU A 180 -13.11 -16.77 -8.09
N PRO A 181 -13.22 -17.47 -6.94
CA PRO A 181 -14.50 -17.92 -6.43
C PRO A 181 -15.49 -16.75 -6.31
N ALA A 182 -16.76 -16.95 -6.66
CA ALA A 182 -17.80 -15.93 -6.55
C ALA A 182 -17.87 -15.33 -5.14
N SER A 183 -17.70 -16.17 -4.10
CA SER A 183 -17.67 -15.73 -2.70
C SER A 183 -16.53 -14.72 -2.39
N VAL A 184 -15.41 -14.78 -3.11
CA VAL A 184 -14.31 -13.82 -2.96
C VAL A 184 -14.68 -12.49 -3.61
N VAL A 185 -15.27 -12.53 -4.82
CA VAL A 185 -15.75 -11.33 -5.52
C VAL A 185 -16.85 -10.64 -4.71
N ASP A 186 -17.78 -11.40 -4.13
CA ASP A 186 -18.85 -10.91 -3.25
C ASP A 186 -18.25 -10.25 -2.00
N ALA A 187 -17.24 -10.87 -1.37
CA ALA A 187 -16.58 -10.32 -0.20
C ALA A 187 -15.82 -9.02 -0.51
N VAL A 188 -15.18 -8.92 -1.67
CA VAL A 188 -14.54 -7.69 -2.14
C VAL A 188 -15.58 -6.59 -2.37
N THR A 189 -16.69 -6.93 -3.04
CA THR A 189 -17.77 -5.99 -3.33
C THR A 189 -18.38 -5.45 -2.03
N ASP A 190 -18.76 -6.33 -1.09
CA ASP A 190 -19.32 -5.96 0.22
C ASP A 190 -18.36 -5.06 1.01
N LEU A 191 -17.07 -5.40 1.03
CA LEU A 191 -16.05 -4.60 1.70
C LEU A 191 -15.95 -3.20 1.10
N CYS A 192 -15.95 -3.07 -0.22
CA CYS A 192 -15.86 -1.80 -0.92
C CYS A 192 -17.10 -0.92 -0.67
N LEU A 193 -18.30 -1.50 -0.72
CA LEU A 193 -19.55 -0.78 -0.44
C LEU A 193 -19.63 -0.29 1.02
N LYS A 194 -19.23 -1.13 1.98
CA LYS A 194 -19.13 -0.74 3.39
C LYS A 194 -18.13 0.39 3.61
N ALA A 195 -16.98 0.35 2.91
CA ALA A 195 -15.98 1.41 3.00
C ALA A 195 -16.50 2.75 2.47
N LEU A 196 -17.19 2.74 1.30
CA LEU A 196 -17.78 3.94 0.72
C LEU A 196 -18.86 4.53 1.63
N ALA A 197 -19.68 3.69 2.24
CA ALA A 197 -20.79 4.12 3.10
C ALA A 197 -20.34 4.91 4.36
N LEU A 198 -19.08 4.79 4.77
CA LEU A 198 -18.50 5.57 5.87
C LEU A 198 -18.25 7.04 5.52
N TYR A 199 -18.39 7.41 4.24
CA TYR A 199 -18.13 8.76 3.74
C TYR A 199 -19.39 9.34 3.08
N PRO A 200 -20.34 9.85 3.85
CA PRO A 200 -21.57 10.46 3.31
C PRO A 200 -21.24 11.57 2.30
N GLY A 201 -21.86 11.51 1.13
CA GLY A 201 -21.63 12.46 0.03
C GLY A 201 -20.49 12.06 -0.93
N LEU A 202 -19.73 11.02 -0.64
CA LEU A 202 -18.78 10.44 -1.59
C LEU A 202 -19.51 9.45 -2.50
N THR A 203 -19.76 9.83 -3.75
CA THR A 203 -20.51 9.01 -4.72
C THR A 203 -19.64 8.04 -5.51
N SER A 204 -18.33 8.27 -5.55
CA SER A 204 -17.37 7.45 -6.30
C SER A 204 -16.05 7.31 -5.56
N ALA A 205 -15.46 6.13 -5.58
CA ALA A 205 -14.13 5.86 -5.04
C ALA A 205 -13.39 4.76 -5.82
N GLY A 206 -12.08 4.94 -5.96
CA GLY A 206 -11.15 3.88 -6.35
C GLY A 206 -10.56 3.25 -5.10
N ILE A 207 -10.73 1.93 -4.92
CA ILE A 207 -10.28 1.21 -3.74
C ILE A 207 -9.27 0.14 -4.13
N ASP A 208 -8.11 0.17 -3.52
CA ASP A 208 -7.07 -0.84 -3.69
C ASP A 208 -7.25 -1.95 -2.66
N ILE A 209 -7.43 -3.17 -3.15
CA ILE A 209 -7.69 -4.35 -2.34
C ILE A 209 -6.57 -5.36 -2.48
N LEU A 210 -6.03 -5.79 -1.36
CA LEU A 210 -5.16 -6.95 -1.25
C LEU A 210 -6.00 -8.19 -1.00
N LEU A 211 -5.76 -9.27 -1.74
CA LEU A 211 -6.20 -10.61 -1.36
C LEU A 211 -5.06 -11.32 -0.66
N GLU A 212 -5.28 -11.82 0.55
CA GLU A 212 -4.26 -12.55 1.30
C GLU A 212 -3.89 -13.85 0.59
N GLN A 213 -2.61 -14.15 0.52
CA GLN A 213 -2.11 -15.41 -0.02
C GLN A 213 -2.71 -16.60 0.75
N GLY A 214 -3.25 -17.55 0.02
CA GLY A 214 -3.88 -18.77 0.55
C GLY A 214 -5.35 -18.59 0.94
N SER A 215 -5.69 -17.63 1.80
CA SER A 215 -7.08 -17.44 2.27
C SER A 215 -7.96 -16.65 1.30
N LEU A 216 -7.36 -15.87 0.41
CA LEU A 216 -8.01 -14.87 -0.46
C LEU A 216 -8.90 -13.87 0.28
N ARG A 217 -8.71 -13.69 1.60
CA ARG A 217 -9.45 -12.69 2.36
C ARG A 217 -9.07 -11.29 1.91
N PRO A 218 -10.06 -10.41 1.61
CA PRO A 218 -9.78 -9.06 1.15
C PRO A 218 -9.38 -8.14 2.30
N ARG A 219 -8.41 -7.23 2.03
CA ARG A 219 -8.04 -6.10 2.89
C ARG A 219 -7.92 -4.84 2.06
N ILE A 220 -8.41 -3.73 2.58
CA ILE A 220 -8.23 -2.43 1.93
C ILE A 220 -6.77 -1.98 2.13
N ILE A 221 -6.10 -1.68 1.03
CA ILE A 221 -4.78 -1.03 1.03
C ILE A 221 -4.96 0.48 1.10
N GLU A 222 -5.83 1.03 0.25
CA GLU A 222 -6.06 2.47 0.10
C GLU A 222 -7.43 2.73 -0.52
N MET A 223 -8.03 3.89 -0.18
CA MET A 223 -9.23 4.38 -0.82
C MET A 223 -9.00 5.82 -1.29
N ASN A 224 -9.30 6.10 -2.54
CA ASN A 224 -9.15 7.38 -3.22
C ASN A 224 -10.51 7.89 -3.65
N GLY A 225 -10.92 9.06 -3.14
CA GLY A 225 -12.21 9.67 -3.46
C GLY A 225 -12.34 10.26 -4.88
N GLN A 226 -11.23 10.37 -5.59
CA GLN A 226 -11.24 10.61 -7.03
C GLN A 226 -10.98 9.27 -7.70
N GLY A 227 -12.06 8.58 -8.09
CA GLY A 227 -11.98 7.32 -8.80
C GLY A 227 -11.11 7.50 -10.05
N ASP A 228 -10.06 6.70 -10.17
CA ASP A 228 -9.18 6.71 -11.33
C ASP A 228 -9.90 5.91 -12.43
N LEU A 229 -10.82 6.57 -13.14
CA LEU A 229 -11.69 5.99 -14.19
C LEU A 229 -10.92 5.58 -15.45
N ILE A 230 -9.65 5.98 -15.56
CA ILE A 230 -8.76 5.74 -16.72
C ILE A 230 -8.64 4.24 -17.03
N TYR A 231 -8.80 3.37 -16.04
CA TYR A 231 -8.67 1.92 -16.26
C TYR A 231 -9.84 1.27 -17.00
N GLN A 232 -11.00 1.92 -17.08
CA GLN A 232 -12.13 1.42 -17.87
C GLN A 232 -11.80 1.42 -19.37
N ASP A 233 -10.98 2.39 -19.82
CA ASP A 233 -10.64 2.55 -21.23
C ASP A 233 -9.61 1.53 -21.73
N ILE A 234 -8.83 0.92 -20.81
CA ILE A 234 -7.77 -0.04 -21.18
C ILE A 234 -8.35 -1.29 -21.84
N TYR A 235 -9.57 -1.71 -21.47
CA TYR A 235 -10.22 -2.93 -21.99
C TYR A 235 -11.45 -2.67 -22.86
N ARG A 236 -11.93 -1.43 -22.96
CA ARG A 236 -13.08 -1.06 -23.79
C ARG A 236 -12.71 -0.48 -25.15
N GLN A 237 -11.42 -0.33 -25.45
CA GLN A 237 -10.94 0.06 -26.77
C GLN A 237 -10.87 -1.18 -27.68
N ASN A 238 -12.01 -1.55 -28.26
CA ASN A 238 -12.12 -2.33 -29.47
C ASN A 238 -12.87 -1.52 -30.51
#